data_c01a06b70014f28724e7e625ceace2b3
#
_entry.id   c01a06b70014f28724e7e625ceace2b3
#
_cell.length_a   1.000
_cell.length_b   1.000
_cell.length_c   1.000
_cell.angle_alpha   90.00
_cell.angle_beta   90.00
_cell.angle_gamma   90.00
#
_symmetry.space_group_name_H-M   'P 1'
#
loop_
_entity.id
_entity.type
_entity.pdbx_description
1 polymer ?
#
loop_
_entity_poly.entity_id
_entity_poly.type
_entity_poly.pdbx_seq_one_letter_code
_entity_poly.pdbx_strand_id
1 'polypeptide(L)'
;DEQHFLTQNGRRKNNGPFQFGSLEGSYEIDSLNLLTVGANLFHGKMTNRSEYTVNMQDINRNPVYDYNRNSDATETFGSTDVSVDYQHSTHKKDELLTISYRFSHSPNDNKDYTELKNVVNYNPWLGYPQNNINKASTNEHTGQVDYTTPTWKDQTLEVGAKYIFRQSRSNTDRTAFNDSLNIWEDITSKDSHFRHTQHIYSAYLGYSMKFDKFGVKAGVCKND
;
A
#
# COMPACT_ATOMS: atom_id res chain seq x y z
N ASP A 1 -19.52 -38.15 -1.67
CA ASP A 1 -19.58 -36.67 -1.61
C ASP A 1 -21.05 -36.28 -1.59
N GLU A 2 -21.52 -35.78 -0.45
CA GLU A 2 -22.87 -35.23 -0.35
C GLU A 2 -22.94 -33.92 -1.10
N GLN A 3 -23.83 -33.79 -2.07
CA GLN A 3 -24.07 -32.55 -2.79
C GLN A 3 -24.96 -31.65 -1.98
N HIS A 4 -24.54 -30.40 -1.80
CA HIS A 4 -25.29 -29.36 -1.13
C HIS A 4 -25.45 -28.14 -2.03
N PHE A 5 -26.54 -27.40 -1.85
CA PHE A 5 -26.78 -26.14 -2.53
C PHE A 5 -26.63 -24.98 -1.55
N LEU A 6 -25.65 -24.14 -1.77
CA LEU A 6 -25.47 -22.90 -1.02
C LEU A 6 -26.04 -21.74 -1.82
N THR A 7 -26.97 -21.03 -1.23
CA THR A 7 -27.52 -19.78 -1.78
C THR A 7 -27.14 -18.63 -0.87
N GLN A 8 -26.57 -17.61 -1.46
CA GLN A 8 -26.21 -16.38 -0.75
C GLN A 8 -26.80 -15.17 -1.50
N ASN A 9 -27.67 -14.45 -0.81
CA ASN A 9 -28.26 -13.20 -1.30
C ASN A 9 -27.95 -12.07 -0.35
N GLY A 10 -27.63 -10.90 -0.87
CA GLY A 10 -27.33 -9.79 0.01
C GLY A 10 -27.12 -8.47 -0.70
N ARG A 11 -26.90 -7.46 0.09
CA ARG A 11 -26.58 -6.10 -0.34
C ARG A 11 -25.32 -5.61 0.32
N ARG A 12 -24.59 -4.77 -0.41
CA ARG A 12 -23.40 -4.09 0.07
C ARG A 12 -23.51 -2.58 -0.22
N LYS A 13 -23.18 -1.79 0.78
CA LYS A 13 -23.10 -0.34 0.66
C LYS A 13 -21.68 0.10 1.00
N ASN A 14 -21.08 0.83 0.06
CA ASN A 14 -19.74 1.41 0.21
C ASN A 14 -19.87 2.92 0.29
N ASN A 15 -19.14 3.53 1.20
CA ASN A 15 -19.03 4.98 1.32
C ASN A 15 -17.62 5.33 1.79
N GLY A 16 -17.03 6.38 1.20
CA GLY A 16 -15.67 6.76 1.59
C GLY A 16 -15.25 8.10 1.02
N PRO A 17 -14.92 9.06 1.88
CA PRO A 17 -14.23 10.28 1.48
C PRO A 17 -12.74 10.02 1.26
N PHE A 18 -12.15 10.79 0.31
CA PHE A 18 -10.69 10.94 0.21
C PHE A 18 -10.31 12.39 0.15
N GLN A 19 -9.10 12.63 0.64
CA GLN A 19 -8.47 13.93 0.68
C GLN A 19 -7.07 13.79 0.12
N PHE A 20 -6.67 14.76 -0.68
CA PHE A 20 -5.27 14.85 -1.13
C PHE A 20 -4.81 16.29 -1.08
N GLY A 21 -3.52 16.46 -0.89
CA GLY A 21 -2.86 17.76 -0.91
C GLY A 21 -1.45 17.59 -1.45
N SER A 22 -0.98 18.59 -2.18
CA SER A 22 0.37 18.62 -2.73
C SER A 22 0.94 20.03 -2.57
N LEU A 23 2.18 20.10 -2.14
CA LEU A 23 2.94 21.34 -2.01
C LEU A 23 4.34 21.09 -2.58
N GLU A 24 4.82 22.01 -3.40
CA GLU A 24 6.18 22.03 -3.90
C GLU A 24 6.72 23.45 -3.88
N GLY A 25 7.97 23.58 -3.50
CA GLY A 25 8.69 24.84 -3.49
C GLY A 25 10.13 24.63 -3.96
N SER A 26 10.62 25.55 -4.78
CA SER A 26 12.00 25.55 -5.25
C SER A 26 12.70 26.85 -4.82
N TYR A 27 13.95 26.72 -4.44
CA TYR A 27 14.81 27.83 -4.04
C TYR A 27 16.12 27.77 -4.85
N GLU A 28 16.35 28.78 -5.67
CA GLU A 28 17.61 28.99 -6.35
C GLU A 28 18.62 29.60 -5.37
N ILE A 29 19.59 28.77 -4.94
CA ILE A 29 20.67 29.21 -4.04
C ILE A 29 21.60 30.17 -4.82
N ASP A 30 21.90 29.82 -6.04
CA ASP A 30 22.59 30.61 -7.04
C ASP A 30 22.27 30.09 -8.46
N SER A 31 22.91 30.63 -9.49
CA SER A 31 22.68 30.28 -10.90
C SER A 31 22.99 28.83 -11.26
N LEU A 32 23.70 28.09 -10.40
CA LEU A 32 24.11 26.69 -10.63
C LEU A 32 23.46 25.72 -9.63
N ASN A 33 22.84 26.22 -8.56
CA ASN A 33 22.37 25.42 -7.45
C ASN A 33 20.87 25.63 -7.19
N LEU A 34 20.08 24.59 -7.33
CA LEU A 34 18.63 24.58 -7.09
C LEU A 34 18.29 23.56 -6.03
N LEU A 35 17.51 23.95 -5.04
CA LEU A 35 16.90 23.08 -4.03
C LEU A 35 15.40 23.04 -4.25
N THR A 36 14.84 21.85 -4.39
CA THR A 36 13.38 21.63 -4.48
C THR A 36 12.92 20.78 -3.31
N VAL A 37 11.84 21.18 -2.66
CA VAL A 37 11.21 20.43 -1.57
C VAL A 37 9.75 20.19 -1.95
N GLY A 38 9.33 18.95 -1.88
CA GLY A 38 7.97 18.51 -2.18
C GLY A 38 7.35 17.76 -1.01
N ALA A 39 6.04 17.93 -0.84
CA ALA A 39 5.24 17.14 0.09
C ALA A 39 3.91 16.77 -0.57
N ASN A 40 3.56 15.48 -0.51
CA ASN A 40 2.27 14.98 -0.97
C ASN A 40 1.58 14.25 0.17
N LEU A 41 0.29 14.52 0.34
CA LEU A 41 -0.56 13.91 1.34
C LEU A 41 -1.77 13.30 0.66
N PHE A 42 -2.05 12.07 0.98
CA PHE A 42 -3.26 11.38 0.59
C PHE A 42 -3.85 10.67 1.81
N HIS A 43 -5.15 10.84 2.02
CA HIS A 43 -5.88 10.16 3.09
C HIS A 43 -7.24 9.71 2.57
N GLY A 44 -7.57 8.46 2.78
CA GLY A 44 -8.85 7.86 2.43
C GLY A 44 -9.43 7.05 3.59
N LYS A 45 -10.74 7.09 3.70
CA LYS A 45 -11.49 6.22 4.60
C LYS A 45 -12.63 5.59 3.82
N MET A 46 -12.72 4.26 3.83
CA MET A 46 -13.80 3.53 3.20
C MET A 46 -14.58 2.74 4.25
N THR A 47 -15.89 2.86 4.23
CA THR A 47 -16.80 2.09 5.07
C THR A 47 -17.62 1.18 4.18
N ASN A 48 -17.58 -0.11 4.47
CA ASN A 48 -18.33 -1.16 3.81
C ASN A 48 -19.34 -1.73 4.78
N ARG A 49 -20.62 -1.68 4.44
CA ARG A 49 -21.67 -2.41 5.13
C ARG A 49 -22.23 -3.48 4.24
N SER A 50 -22.26 -4.70 4.72
CA SER A 50 -22.82 -5.82 3.97
C SER A 50 -23.80 -6.62 4.84
N GLU A 51 -24.89 -7.02 4.22
CA GLU A 51 -25.91 -7.88 4.81
C GLU A 51 -26.17 -9.00 3.84
N TYR A 52 -25.98 -10.24 4.29
CA TYR A 52 -26.18 -11.44 3.49
C TYR A 52 -27.08 -12.41 4.23
N THR A 53 -28.04 -12.99 3.49
CA THR A 53 -28.77 -14.18 3.90
C THR A 53 -28.12 -15.39 3.27
N VAL A 54 -27.75 -16.34 4.08
CA VAL A 54 -27.06 -17.57 3.67
C VAL A 54 -27.96 -18.76 3.98
N ASN A 55 -28.28 -19.55 2.95
CA ASN A 55 -29.09 -20.78 3.08
C ASN A 55 -28.32 -21.94 2.48
N MET A 56 -28.22 -23.03 3.25
CA MET A 56 -27.68 -24.30 2.81
C MET A 56 -28.78 -25.32 2.74
N GLN A 57 -28.87 -26.03 1.64
CA GLN A 57 -29.83 -27.11 1.41
C GLN A 57 -29.10 -28.39 0.99
N ASP A 58 -29.68 -29.55 1.37
CA ASP A 58 -29.22 -30.84 0.85
C ASP A 58 -29.62 -31.06 -0.62
N ILE A 59 -29.30 -32.24 -1.16
CA ILE A 59 -29.64 -32.62 -2.55
C ILE A 59 -31.17 -32.66 -2.78
N ASN A 60 -31.95 -32.92 -1.75
CA ASN A 60 -33.41 -32.96 -1.79
C ASN A 60 -34.06 -31.61 -1.53
N ARG A 61 -33.27 -30.53 -1.44
CA ARG A 61 -33.70 -29.17 -1.10
C ARG A 61 -34.20 -28.99 0.32
N ASN A 62 -33.93 -29.91 1.21
CA ASN A 62 -34.21 -29.69 2.63
C ASN A 62 -33.22 -28.70 3.23
N PRO A 63 -33.68 -27.78 4.13
CA PRO A 63 -32.77 -26.83 4.76
C PRO A 63 -31.81 -27.57 5.71
N VAL A 64 -30.53 -27.31 5.55
CA VAL A 64 -29.45 -27.82 6.42
C VAL A 64 -29.14 -26.77 7.48
N TYR A 65 -28.89 -25.55 7.08
CA TYR A 65 -28.75 -24.39 7.97
C TYR A 65 -29.06 -23.09 7.24
N ASP A 66 -29.39 -22.06 8.00
CA ASP A 66 -29.49 -20.70 7.52
C ASP A 66 -29.04 -19.69 8.58
N TYR A 67 -28.64 -18.53 8.13
CA TYR A 67 -28.30 -17.36 8.96
C TYR A 67 -28.23 -16.07 8.14
N ASN A 68 -28.37 -14.94 8.83
CA ASN A 68 -28.06 -13.63 8.30
C ASN A 68 -26.68 -13.20 8.82
N ARG A 69 -25.80 -12.80 7.91
CA ARG A 69 -24.47 -12.25 8.22
C ARG A 69 -24.47 -10.74 7.95
N ASN A 70 -24.20 -9.97 8.99
CA ASN A 70 -23.97 -8.54 8.90
C ASN A 70 -22.49 -8.26 9.14
N SER A 71 -21.90 -7.43 8.29
CA SER A 71 -20.50 -7.01 8.45
C SER A 71 -20.37 -5.51 8.22
N ASP A 72 -19.72 -4.85 9.18
CA ASP A 72 -19.34 -3.45 9.13
C ASP A 72 -17.79 -3.35 9.09
N ALA A 73 -17.25 -3.05 7.92
CA ALA A 73 -15.81 -2.89 7.74
C ALA A 73 -15.46 -1.43 7.52
N THR A 74 -14.38 -0.97 8.15
CA THR A 74 -13.79 0.35 7.92
C THR A 74 -12.32 0.19 7.59
N GLU A 75 -11.94 0.68 6.43
CA GLU A 75 -10.56 0.77 5.98
C GLU A 75 -10.11 2.24 5.96
N THR A 76 -8.98 2.52 6.61
CA THR A 76 -8.33 3.84 6.59
C THR A 76 -6.96 3.66 5.98
N PHE A 77 -6.70 4.36 4.90
CA PHE A 77 -5.47 4.23 4.14
C PHE A 77 -4.96 5.60 3.68
N GLY A 78 -3.69 5.68 3.36
CA GLY A 78 -3.13 6.94 2.92
C GLY A 78 -1.67 6.84 2.55
N SER A 79 -1.09 7.99 2.20
CA SER A 79 0.33 8.20 2.06
C SER A 79 0.74 9.60 2.48
N THR A 80 1.93 9.69 3.03
CA THR A 80 2.64 10.95 3.27
C THR A 80 4.00 10.80 2.63
N ASP A 81 4.24 11.59 1.59
CA ASP A 81 5.50 11.61 0.85
C ASP A 81 6.16 12.96 1.01
N VAL A 82 7.43 12.97 1.39
CA VAL A 82 8.27 14.17 1.45
C VAL A 82 9.51 13.93 0.62
N SER A 83 9.84 14.87 -0.26
CA SER A 83 11.04 14.82 -1.10
C SER A 83 11.88 16.07 -0.96
N VAL A 84 13.18 15.88 -1.08
CA VAL A 84 14.18 16.95 -1.19
C VAL A 84 15.10 16.60 -2.33
N ASP A 85 15.18 17.48 -3.31
CA ASP A 85 16.03 17.34 -4.49
C ASP A 85 17.00 18.52 -4.55
N TYR A 86 18.28 18.23 -4.58
CA TYR A 86 19.33 19.22 -4.82
C TYR A 86 19.94 18.99 -6.19
N GLN A 87 19.94 20.01 -7.02
CA GLN A 87 20.51 20.02 -8.35
C GLN A 87 21.69 20.98 -8.40
N HIS A 88 22.80 20.48 -8.91
CA HIS A 88 23.99 21.28 -9.18
C HIS A 88 24.35 21.18 -10.67
N SER A 89 24.20 22.31 -11.36
CA SER A 89 24.65 22.48 -12.73
C SER A 89 26.07 23.06 -12.75
N THR A 90 26.91 22.62 -13.67
CA THR A 90 28.24 23.20 -13.85
C THR A 90 28.24 24.26 -14.97
N HIS A 91 29.35 24.92 -15.18
CA HIS A 91 29.51 25.82 -16.31
C HIS A 91 29.55 25.08 -17.68
N LYS A 92 29.66 23.75 -17.66
CA LYS A 92 29.57 22.93 -18.85
C LYS A 92 28.10 22.67 -19.17
N LYS A 93 27.68 23.07 -20.36
CA LYS A 93 26.30 22.90 -20.81
C LYS A 93 25.84 21.43 -20.67
N ASP A 94 24.64 21.23 -20.18
CA ASP A 94 23.97 19.91 -19.99
C ASP A 94 24.69 18.97 -19.01
N GLU A 95 25.58 19.49 -18.16
CA GLU A 95 26.18 18.76 -17.04
C GLU A 95 25.40 19.04 -15.76
N LEU A 96 24.89 17.97 -15.12
CA LEU A 96 24.00 18.06 -13.98
C LEU A 96 24.29 16.95 -12.98
N LEU A 97 24.43 17.30 -11.71
CA LEU A 97 24.39 16.41 -10.56
C LEU A 97 23.05 16.61 -9.83
N THR A 98 22.32 15.54 -9.60
CA THR A 98 21.10 15.55 -8.78
C THR A 98 21.28 14.61 -7.59
N ILE A 99 21.00 15.11 -6.39
CA ILE A 99 20.96 14.34 -5.16
C ILE A 99 19.54 14.42 -4.62
N SER A 100 18.88 13.27 -4.50
CA SER A 100 17.49 13.18 -4.12
C SER A 100 17.33 12.34 -2.84
N TYR A 101 16.46 12.80 -1.95
CA TYR A 101 15.99 12.03 -0.82
C TYR A 101 14.48 12.06 -0.80
N ARG A 102 13.86 10.88 -0.58
CA ARG A 102 12.42 10.76 -0.37
C ARG A 102 12.13 9.93 0.86
N PHE A 103 11.20 10.40 1.66
CA PHE A 103 10.55 9.63 2.71
C PHE A 103 9.09 9.40 2.33
N SER A 104 8.62 8.16 2.48
CA SER A 104 7.22 7.78 2.29
C SER A 104 6.71 7.00 3.49
N HIS A 105 5.53 7.37 3.98
CA HIS A 105 4.80 6.66 5.03
C HIS A 105 3.40 6.31 4.51
N SER A 106 3.08 5.02 4.46
CA SER A 106 1.80 4.53 3.95
C SER A 106 1.11 3.66 5.00
N PRO A 107 0.20 4.22 5.82
CA PRO A 107 -0.65 3.46 6.73
C PRO A 107 -1.79 2.78 5.97
N ASN A 108 -2.21 1.61 6.47
CA ASN A 108 -3.42 0.91 6.04
C ASN A 108 -4.00 0.18 7.25
N ASP A 109 -5.04 0.75 7.83
CA ASP A 109 -5.75 0.20 8.99
C ASP A 109 -7.10 -0.34 8.54
N ASN A 110 -7.40 -1.58 8.92
CA ASN A 110 -8.67 -2.22 8.65
C ASN A 110 -9.32 -2.68 9.96
N LYS A 111 -10.61 -2.37 10.12
CA LYS A 111 -11.45 -2.84 11.22
C LYS A 111 -12.68 -3.47 10.63
N ASP A 112 -12.95 -4.71 10.99
CA ASP A 112 -14.13 -5.45 10.55
C ASP A 112 -14.85 -6.01 11.77
N TYR A 113 -16.14 -5.68 11.89
CA TYR A 113 -17.07 -6.25 12.84
C TYR A 113 -18.06 -7.11 12.09
N THR A 114 -18.17 -8.38 12.47
CA THR A 114 -19.11 -9.33 11.84
C THR A 114 -19.98 -9.98 12.89
N GLU A 115 -21.29 -9.97 12.68
CA GLU A 115 -22.29 -10.64 13.51
C GLU A 115 -23.15 -11.61 12.69
N LEU A 116 -23.64 -12.64 13.33
CA LEU A 116 -24.66 -13.54 12.78
C LEU A 116 -25.98 -13.33 13.50
N LYS A 117 -27.08 -13.31 12.72
CA LYS A 117 -28.47 -13.18 13.20
C LYS A 117 -29.35 -14.27 12.61
N ASN A 118 -30.44 -14.57 13.28
CA ASN A 118 -31.45 -15.56 12.83
C ASN A 118 -30.79 -16.89 12.46
N VAL A 119 -29.88 -17.35 13.32
CA VAL A 119 -29.10 -18.58 13.08
C VAL A 119 -29.96 -19.79 13.33
N VAL A 120 -30.08 -20.66 12.33
CA VAL A 120 -30.81 -21.94 12.41
C VAL A 120 -29.87 -23.06 12.02
N ASN A 121 -29.68 -24.05 12.88
CA ASN A 121 -28.85 -25.23 12.67
C ASN A 121 -27.40 -24.96 12.23
N TYR A 122 -26.90 -23.74 12.44
CA TYR A 122 -25.52 -23.37 12.14
C TYR A 122 -24.76 -23.15 13.44
N ASN A 123 -23.73 -23.93 13.66
CA ASN A 123 -22.86 -23.81 14.82
C ASN A 123 -21.44 -23.45 14.33
N PRO A 124 -21.09 -22.17 14.27
CA PRO A 124 -19.76 -21.76 13.88
C PRO A 124 -18.73 -22.20 14.94
N TRP A 125 -17.60 -22.70 14.49
CA TRP A 125 -16.51 -23.12 15.37
C TRP A 125 -15.98 -21.98 16.26
N LEU A 126 -16.04 -20.74 15.75
CA LEU A 126 -15.72 -19.52 16.51
C LEU A 126 -17.01 -18.79 16.85
N GLY A 127 -17.10 -18.25 18.08
CA GLY A 127 -18.24 -17.42 18.50
C GLY A 127 -18.44 -16.17 17.61
N TYR A 128 -19.61 -15.62 17.69
CA TYR A 128 -20.01 -14.35 17.08
C TYR A 128 -20.74 -13.50 18.11
N PRO A 129 -20.63 -12.15 18.02
CA PRO A 129 -19.92 -11.37 17.00
C PRO A 129 -18.40 -11.47 17.07
N GLN A 130 -17.72 -11.10 15.98
CA GLN A 130 -16.26 -11.07 15.87
C GLN A 130 -15.77 -9.68 15.48
N ASN A 131 -14.66 -9.27 16.09
CA ASN A 131 -13.87 -8.12 15.64
C ASN A 131 -12.56 -8.60 15.03
N ASN A 132 -12.19 -8.02 13.91
CA ASN A 132 -10.88 -8.18 13.29
C ASN A 132 -10.27 -6.80 13.08
N ILE A 133 -9.15 -6.53 13.72
CA ILE A 133 -8.45 -5.25 13.64
C ILE A 133 -7.06 -5.53 13.05
N ASN A 134 -6.80 -5.00 11.87
CA ASN A 134 -5.48 -5.02 11.26
C ASN A 134 -4.93 -3.60 11.19
N LYS A 135 -3.73 -3.39 11.74
CA LYS A 135 -2.97 -2.15 11.63
C LYS A 135 -1.70 -2.44 10.85
N ALA A 136 -1.61 -1.88 9.66
CA ALA A 136 -0.47 -2.03 8.80
C ALA A 136 0.14 -0.68 8.42
N SER A 137 1.44 -0.66 8.20
CA SER A 137 2.14 0.52 7.67
C SER A 137 3.42 0.12 6.96
N THR A 138 3.78 0.92 5.97
CA THR A 138 5.08 0.85 5.30
C THR A 138 5.78 2.19 5.40
N ASN A 139 7.03 2.18 5.85
CA ASN A 139 7.94 3.31 5.82
C ASN A 139 9.03 3.03 4.79
N GLU A 140 9.29 3.99 3.93
CA GLU A 140 10.33 3.89 2.91
C GLU A 140 11.20 5.15 2.92
N HIS A 141 12.51 4.95 2.89
CA HIS A 141 13.51 5.98 2.71
C HIS A 141 14.27 5.67 1.43
N THR A 142 14.28 6.59 0.51
CA THR A 142 15.00 6.48 -0.76
C THR A 142 16.03 7.57 -0.87
N GLY A 143 17.29 7.20 -1.07
CA GLY A 143 18.38 8.09 -1.44
C GLY A 143 18.82 7.79 -2.86
N GLN A 144 19.01 8.80 -3.69
CA GLN A 144 19.44 8.65 -5.08
C GLN A 144 20.44 9.74 -5.45
N VAL A 145 21.41 9.37 -6.25
CA VAL A 145 22.38 10.28 -6.85
C VAL A 145 22.46 10.00 -8.35
N ASP A 146 22.26 11.03 -9.13
CA ASP A 146 22.27 10.98 -10.59
C ASP A 146 23.28 12.00 -11.12
N TYR A 147 24.14 11.59 -12.01
CA TYR A 147 25.08 12.45 -12.68
C TYR A 147 24.99 12.30 -14.19
N THR A 148 24.77 13.41 -14.85
CA THR A 148 24.69 13.51 -16.33
C THR A 148 25.77 14.42 -16.78
N THR A 149 26.56 13.98 -17.78
CA THR A 149 27.62 14.81 -18.39
C THR A 149 27.71 14.59 -19.90
N PRO A 150 27.84 15.66 -20.69
CA PRO A 150 28.16 15.54 -22.09
C PRO A 150 29.61 15.06 -22.23
N THR A 151 29.81 13.97 -22.96
CA THR A 151 31.13 13.36 -23.21
C THR A 151 31.77 13.88 -24.52
N TRP A 152 30.94 13.98 -25.56
CA TRP A 152 31.33 14.47 -26.88
C TRP A 152 30.20 15.29 -27.50
N LYS A 153 30.39 15.84 -28.68
CA LYS A 153 29.34 16.52 -29.40
C LYS A 153 28.17 15.55 -29.60
N ASP A 154 26.97 15.98 -29.16
CA ASP A 154 25.73 15.23 -29.26
C ASP A 154 25.71 13.86 -28.52
N GLN A 155 26.58 13.70 -27.52
CA GLN A 155 26.71 12.47 -26.72
C GLN A 155 26.65 12.81 -25.23
N THR A 156 25.90 11.99 -24.48
CA THR A 156 25.67 12.18 -23.04
C THR A 156 25.87 10.88 -22.30
N LEU A 157 26.60 10.93 -21.21
CA LEU A 157 26.75 9.86 -20.22
C LEU A 157 25.85 10.16 -19.01
N GLU A 158 25.11 9.17 -18.59
CA GLU A 158 24.26 9.21 -17.39
C GLU A 158 24.70 8.09 -16.43
N VAL A 159 24.97 8.42 -15.18
CA VAL A 159 25.32 7.45 -14.13
C VAL A 159 24.47 7.74 -12.93
N GLY A 160 23.91 6.69 -12.31
CA GLY A 160 23.14 6.87 -11.10
C GLY A 160 23.20 5.69 -10.16
N ALA A 161 22.97 5.97 -8.89
CA ALA A 161 22.87 5.00 -7.85
C ALA A 161 21.67 5.34 -6.93
N LYS A 162 20.97 4.31 -6.50
CA LYS A 162 19.78 4.42 -5.65
C LYS A 162 19.83 3.41 -4.51
N TYR A 163 19.50 3.84 -3.33
CA TYR A 163 19.32 3.00 -2.16
C TYR A 163 17.92 3.19 -1.60
N ILE A 164 17.24 2.08 -1.31
CA ILE A 164 15.92 2.06 -0.68
C ILE A 164 16.01 1.25 0.60
N PHE A 165 15.61 1.88 1.70
CA PHE A 165 15.31 1.21 2.96
C PHE A 165 13.81 1.19 3.15
N ARG A 166 13.21 -0.01 3.21
CA ARG A 166 11.78 -0.20 3.39
C ARG A 166 11.49 -1.08 4.60
N GLN A 167 10.57 -0.63 5.43
CA GLN A 167 10.09 -1.40 6.56
C GLN A 167 8.56 -1.47 6.53
N SER A 168 8.03 -2.69 6.42
CA SER A 168 6.60 -2.98 6.49
C SER A 168 6.27 -3.67 7.80
N ARG A 169 5.15 -3.28 8.41
CA ARG A 169 4.59 -3.88 9.62
C ARG A 169 3.11 -4.15 9.41
N SER A 170 2.63 -5.25 9.95
CA SER A 170 1.21 -5.58 10.00
C SER A 170 0.93 -6.32 11.29
N ASN A 171 -0.03 -5.82 12.07
CA ASN A 171 -0.49 -6.43 13.30
C ASN A 171 -1.99 -6.68 13.17
N THR A 172 -2.39 -7.93 13.30
CA THR A 172 -3.78 -8.36 13.23
C THR A 172 -4.17 -8.96 14.56
N ASP A 173 -5.18 -8.38 15.19
CA ASP A 173 -5.80 -8.86 16.43
C ASP A 173 -7.24 -9.26 16.13
N ARG A 174 -7.66 -10.41 16.65
CA ARG A 174 -9.02 -10.93 16.46
C ARG A 174 -9.65 -11.31 17.78
N THR A 175 -10.88 -10.84 17.98
CA THR A 175 -11.68 -11.21 19.15
C THR A 175 -13.01 -11.77 18.71
N ALA A 176 -13.54 -12.72 19.49
CA ALA A 176 -14.90 -13.24 19.35
C ALA A 176 -15.63 -13.13 20.67
N PHE A 177 -16.94 -12.93 20.60
CA PHE A 177 -17.78 -12.88 21.78
C PHE A 177 -18.19 -14.30 22.21
N ASN A 178 -17.93 -14.63 23.47
CA ASN A 178 -18.35 -15.87 24.08
C ASN A 178 -19.67 -15.66 24.83
N ASP A 179 -20.80 -16.09 24.24
CA ASP A 179 -22.13 -15.93 24.81
C ASP A 179 -22.27 -16.63 26.15
N SER A 180 -21.61 -17.77 26.36
CA SER A 180 -21.73 -18.56 27.60
C SER A 180 -21.10 -17.86 28.80
N LEU A 181 -20.00 -17.12 28.56
CA LEU A 181 -19.26 -16.39 29.59
C LEU A 181 -19.61 -14.89 29.60
N ASN A 182 -20.30 -14.41 28.57
CA ASN A 182 -20.64 -13.01 28.34
C ASN A 182 -19.40 -12.08 28.30
N ILE A 183 -18.33 -12.53 27.64
CA ILE A 183 -17.06 -11.80 27.50
C ILE A 183 -16.55 -11.85 26.07
N TRP A 184 -15.71 -10.89 25.70
CA TRP A 184 -14.88 -10.94 24.51
C TRP A 184 -13.60 -11.73 24.80
N GLU A 185 -13.29 -12.69 23.95
CA GLU A 185 -12.10 -13.52 24.05
C GLU A 185 -11.18 -13.28 22.84
N ASP A 186 -9.87 -13.22 23.09
CA ASP A 186 -8.88 -13.13 22.03
C ASP A 186 -8.74 -14.46 21.29
N ILE A 187 -8.81 -14.41 19.98
CA ILE A 187 -8.56 -15.57 19.12
C ILE A 187 -7.07 -15.62 18.77
N THR A 188 -6.22 -15.86 19.76
CA THR A 188 -4.76 -15.79 19.62
C THR A 188 -4.19 -16.66 18.50
N SER A 189 -4.86 -17.79 18.18
CA SER A 189 -4.48 -18.64 17.04
C SER A 189 -4.65 -17.97 15.65
N LYS A 190 -5.32 -16.82 15.60
CA LYS A 190 -5.58 -16.02 14.40
C LYS A 190 -4.87 -14.67 14.41
N ASP A 191 -4.22 -14.30 15.51
CA ASP A 191 -3.40 -13.11 15.58
C ASP A 191 -2.14 -13.28 14.73
N SER A 192 -1.70 -12.21 14.14
CA SER A 192 -0.51 -12.20 13.30
C SER A 192 0.24 -10.89 13.48
N HIS A 193 1.53 -11.01 13.80
CA HIS A 193 2.45 -9.90 13.90
C HIS A 193 3.56 -10.07 12.87
N PHE A 194 3.54 -9.22 11.87
CA PHE A 194 4.48 -9.28 10.77
C PHE A 194 5.34 -8.02 10.73
N ARG A 195 6.65 -8.22 10.57
CA ARG A 195 7.60 -7.15 10.29
C ARG A 195 8.57 -7.61 9.22
N HIS A 196 8.69 -6.82 8.18
CA HIS A 196 9.61 -7.08 7.07
C HIS A 196 10.47 -5.85 6.82
N THR A 197 11.77 -6.06 6.65
CA THR A 197 12.73 -5.01 6.35
C THR A 197 13.49 -5.39 5.08
N GLN A 198 13.59 -4.45 4.16
CA GLN A 198 14.29 -4.61 2.87
C GLN A 198 15.32 -3.52 2.69
N HIS A 199 16.45 -3.89 2.11
CA HIS A 199 17.50 -3.00 1.62
C HIS A 199 17.68 -3.28 0.14
N ILE A 200 17.42 -2.29 -0.70
CA ILE A 200 17.48 -2.44 -2.15
C ILE A 200 18.53 -1.48 -2.68
N TYR A 201 19.49 -2.00 -3.40
CA TYR A 201 20.55 -1.23 -4.03
C TYR A 201 20.39 -1.32 -5.55
N SER A 202 20.46 -0.19 -6.22
CA SER A 202 20.38 -0.12 -7.66
C SER A 202 21.47 0.81 -8.19
N ALA A 203 22.07 0.44 -9.30
CA ALA A 203 22.97 1.31 -10.04
C ALA A 203 22.67 1.20 -11.53
N TYR A 204 22.87 2.29 -12.24
CA TYR A 204 22.68 2.30 -13.69
C TYR A 204 23.73 3.14 -14.38
N LEU A 205 23.97 2.79 -15.63
CA LEU A 205 24.81 3.49 -16.56
C LEU A 205 24.04 3.63 -17.89
N GLY A 206 23.91 4.84 -18.38
CA GLY A 206 23.26 5.14 -19.65
C GLY A 206 24.19 5.94 -20.57
N TYR A 207 24.12 5.66 -21.83
CA TYR A 207 24.83 6.42 -22.86
C TYR A 207 23.89 6.75 -24.00
N SER A 208 23.84 8.03 -24.38
CA SER A 208 22.99 8.51 -25.45
C SER A 208 23.80 9.25 -26.50
N MET A 209 23.45 9.04 -27.78
CA MET A 209 24.04 9.70 -28.93
C MET A 209 22.92 10.24 -29.81
N LYS A 210 23.10 11.45 -30.35
CA LYS A 210 22.22 12.04 -31.35
C LYS A 210 22.98 12.13 -32.68
N PHE A 211 22.34 11.66 -33.75
CA PHE A 211 22.86 11.74 -35.12
C PHE A 211 21.82 12.46 -35.99
N ASP A 212 22.00 13.73 -36.28
CA ASP A 212 21.08 14.54 -37.09
C ASP A 212 19.60 14.34 -36.70
N LYS A 213 18.89 13.44 -37.37
CA LYS A 213 17.45 13.12 -37.12
C LYS A 213 17.24 11.89 -36.27
N PHE A 214 18.28 11.16 -35.89
CA PHE A 214 18.18 9.93 -35.11
C PHE A 214 18.86 10.09 -33.75
N GLY A 215 18.28 9.50 -32.71
CA GLY A 215 18.86 9.36 -31.37
C GLY A 215 18.91 7.90 -30.96
N VAL A 216 20.02 7.47 -30.38
CA VAL A 216 20.20 6.13 -29.81
C VAL A 216 20.52 6.29 -28.33
N LYS A 217 19.80 5.56 -27.46
CA LYS A 217 20.11 5.46 -26.04
C LYS A 217 20.27 3.99 -25.67
N ALA A 218 21.35 3.65 -25.01
CA ALA A 218 21.60 2.33 -24.45
C ALA A 218 21.93 2.47 -22.97
N GLY A 219 21.52 1.51 -22.14
CA GLY A 219 21.79 1.55 -20.72
C GLY A 219 21.76 0.16 -20.10
N VAL A 220 22.44 0.02 -18.96
CA VAL A 220 22.46 -1.17 -18.12
C VAL A 220 22.04 -0.76 -16.71
N CYS A 221 21.15 -1.55 -16.11
CA CYS A 221 20.69 -1.37 -14.72
C CYS A 221 20.91 -2.69 -13.96
N LYS A 222 21.43 -2.60 -12.73
CA LYS A 222 21.53 -3.72 -11.80
C LYS A 222 20.75 -3.37 -10.55
N ASN A 223 19.90 -4.28 -10.09
CA ASN A 223 19.16 -4.22 -8.84
C ASN A 223 19.52 -5.46 -8.01
N ASP A 224 19.81 -5.27 -6.73
CA ASP A 224 20.02 -6.33 -5.74
C ASP A 224 19.04 -6.15 -4.57
#